data_f078cefa86c039ce677a0404637c4606
#
_entry.id   f078cefa86c039ce677a0404637c4606
#
_cell.length_a   1.000
_cell.length_b   1.000
_cell.length_c   1.000
_cell.angle_alpha   90.00
_cell.angle_beta   90.00
_cell.angle_gamma   90.00
#
_symmetry.space_group_name_H-M   'P 1'
#
loop_
_entity.id
_entity.type
_entity.pdbx_description
1 polymer ?
#
loop_
_entity_poly.entity_id
_entity_poly.type
_entity_poly.pdbx_seq_one_letter_code
_entity_poly.pdbx_strand_id
1 'polypeptide(L)'
;MQDTVLLIVHQKKSVPGHIGHLFEERGYKFDRRCPCLGDELPEELDCYAAVVIFGGPMSANDCWMPGIKKELDFVPRVLKAKIPFLGLCLGGQILARVLGADVKPHADGHIESGYTRIYPTEAGKDWFLDSNIFYQWHREGFDTPSTATLIATGDIFPNQAFVYNKYAIATQFHPEITRDMIDRWTMHGAHRLNRPGAQPRQAHIKGWELFSERIDLWGRSLLDRFKLFGSQVKVTAND
;
A
#
# COMPACT_ATOMS: atom_id res chain seq x y z
N MET A 1 -8.08 -24.60 -1.05
CA MET A 1 -7.97 -23.31 -0.33
C MET A 1 -7.09 -22.37 -1.17
N GLN A 2 -7.47 -21.12 -1.27
CA GLN A 2 -6.63 -20.10 -1.93
C GLN A 2 -5.41 -19.87 -1.01
N ASP A 3 -4.22 -20.23 -1.46
CA ASP A 3 -2.97 -20.14 -0.71
C ASP A 3 -1.94 -19.24 -1.36
N THR A 4 -2.32 -18.58 -2.45
CA THR A 4 -1.43 -17.72 -3.23
C THR A 4 -1.84 -16.26 -3.10
N VAL A 5 -0.87 -15.38 -2.86
CA VAL A 5 -1.04 -13.92 -2.87
C VAL A 5 -0.38 -13.37 -4.14
N LEU A 6 -1.13 -12.57 -4.91
CA LEU A 6 -0.58 -11.85 -6.05
C LEU A 6 0.14 -10.59 -5.53
N LEU A 7 1.43 -10.49 -5.81
CA LEU A 7 2.27 -9.35 -5.47
C LEU A 7 2.61 -8.57 -6.75
N ILE A 8 2.11 -7.35 -6.86
CA ILE A 8 2.43 -6.47 -7.99
C ILE A 8 3.46 -5.45 -7.53
N VAL A 9 4.60 -5.44 -8.22
CA VAL A 9 5.74 -4.57 -7.95
C VAL A 9 6.15 -3.82 -9.21
N HIS A 10 6.91 -2.74 -9.09
CA HIS A 10 7.17 -1.81 -10.19
C HIS A 10 8.61 -1.79 -10.69
N GLN A 11 9.52 -2.49 -10.02
CA GLN A 11 10.92 -2.57 -10.38
C GLN A 11 11.47 -3.97 -10.19
N LYS A 12 12.50 -4.36 -10.96
CA LYS A 12 13.12 -5.69 -10.91
C LYS A 12 13.59 -6.09 -9.49
N LYS A 13 14.16 -5.13 -8.76
CA LYS A 13 14.72 -5.33 -7.42
C LYS A 13 13.72 -5.02 -6.29
N SER A 14 12.45 -4.74 -6.60
CA SER A 14 11.43 -4.56 -5.55
C SER A 14 11.19 -5.87 -4.83
N VAL A 15 11.13 -5.79 -3.52
CA VAL A 15 10.86 -6.91 -2.62
C VAL A 15 9.60 -6.61 -1.79
N PRO A 16 8.82 -7.60 -1.39
CA PRO A 16 7.59 -7.41 -0.64
C PRO A 16 7.83 -6.97 0.82
N GLY A 17 9.10 -6.93 1.25
CA GLY A 17 9.51 -6.45 2.55
C GLY A 17 8.81 -7.15 3.70
N HIS A 18 8.52 -6.40 4.75
CA HIS A 18 7.94 -6.94 5.97
C HIS A 18 6.53 -7.52 5.75
N ILE A 19 5.69 -6.88 4.97
CA ILE A 19 4.33 -7.40 4.64
C ILE A 19 4.42 -8.76 3.93
N GLY A 20 5.38 -8.93 3.01
CA GLY A 20 5.62 -10.25 2.38
C GLY A 20 6.00 -11.31 3.42
N HIS A 21 6.92 -10.98 4.32
CA HIS A 21 7.32 -11.90 5.40
C HIS A 21 6.13 -12.34 6.27
N LEU A 22 5.23 -11.42 6.62
CA LEU A 22 4.03 -11.73 7.40
C LEU A 22 3.05 -12.67 6.66
N PHE A 23 2.98 -12.60 5.33
CA PHE A 23 2.24 -13.58 4.53
C PHE A 23 2.92 -14.94 4.49
N GLU A 24 4.26 -14.98 4.33
CA GLU A 24 5.05 -16.23 4.35
C GLU A 24 4.92 -16.97 5.68
N GLU A 25 4.99 -16.27 6.82
CA GLU A 25 4.76 -16.84 8.15
C GLU A 25 3.38 -17.51 8.29
N ARG A 26 2.39 -17.05 7.51
CA ARG A 26 1.04 -17.62 7.47
C ARG A 26 0.88 -18.73 6.42
N GLY A 27 1.96 -19.12 5.75
CA GLY A 27 2.00 -20.20 4.78
C GLY A 27 1.49 -19.85 3.38
N TYR A 28 1.35 -18.56 3.05
CA TYR A 28 0.97 -18.13 1.71
C TYR A 28 2.15 -18.23 0.73
N LYS A 29 1.85 -18.63 -0.49
CA LYS A 29 2.77 -18.59 -1.64
C LYS A 29 2.60 -17.26 -2.39
N PHE A 30 3.59 -16.91 -3.21
CA PHE A 30 3.57 -15.68 -4.00
C PHE A 30 3.56 -15.95 -5.49
N ASP A 31 2.68 -15.26 -6.19
CA ASP A 31 2.80 -14.95 -7.61
C ASP A 31 3.26 -13.49 -7.72
N ARG A 32 4.52 -13.28 -8.09
CA ARG A 32 5.11 -11.94 -8.19
C ARG A 32 5.09 -11.47 -9.64
N ARG A 33 4.48 -10.32 -9.90
CA ARG A 33 4.38 -9.71 -11.22
C ARG A 33 4.92 -8.28 -11.21
N CYS A 34 5.57 -7.89 -12.31
CA CYS A 34 6.06 -6.55 -12.55
C CYS A 34 5.59 -6.04 -13.93
N PRO A 35 4.34 -5.53 -14.05
CA PRO A 35 3.79 -5.08 -15.33
C PRO A 35 4.62 -4.01 -16.01
N CYS A 36 5.30 -3.17 -15.23
CA CYS A 36 6.21 -2.16 -15.75
C CYS A 36 7.47 -2.73 -16.44
N LEU A 37 7.73 -4.03 -16.28
CA LEU A 37 8.79 -4.77 -17.00
C LEU A 37 8.23 -5.75 -18.03
N GLY A 38 6.93 -5.70 -18.29
CA GLY A 38 6.29 -6.50 -19.33
C GLY A 38 5.51 -7.72 -18.84
N ASP A 39 5.52 -8.02 -17.52
CA ASP A 39 4.75 -9.14 -17.00
C ASP A 39 3.25 -8.92 -17.28
N GLU A 40 2.55 -10.01 -17.64
CA GLU A 40 1.10 -10.00 -17.75
C GLU A 40 0.46 -10.21 -16.38
N LEU A 41 -0.67 -9.54 -16.14
CA LEU A 41 -1.50 -9.77 -14.97
C LEU A 41 -2.48 -10.93 -15.24
N PRO A 42 -2.83 -11.74 -14.23
CA PRO A 42 -3.62 -12.93 -14.42
C PRO A 42 -5.04 -12.61 -14.93
N GLU A 43 -5.54 -13.47 -15.83
CA GLU A 43 -6.93 -13.42 -16.28
C GLU A 43 -7.85 -14.05 -15.24
N GLU A 44 -7.47 -15.20 -14.69
CA GLU A 44 -8.21 -15.91 -13.65
C GLU A 44 -7.77 -15.46 -12.26
N LEU A 45 -8.73 -15.19 -11.40
CA LEU A 45 -8.48 -14.63 -10.05
C LEU A 45 -8.83 -15.59 -8.91
N ASP A 46 -9.49 -16.69 -9.19
CA ASP A 46 -10.08 -17.59 -8.17
C ASP A 46 -9.05 -18.30 -7.28
N CYS A 47 -7.79 -18.36 -7.72
CA CYS A 47 -6.71 -18.97 -6.95
C CYS A 47 -6.08 -18.03 -5.91
N TYR A 48 -6.35 -16.71 -5.99
CA TYR A 48 -5.68 -15.74 -5.12
C TYR A 48 -6.45 -15.50 -3.83
N ALA A 49 -5.73 -15.59 -2.71
CA ALA A 49 -6.22 -15.23 -1.37
C ALA A 49 -6.26 -13.72 -1.15
N ALA A 50 -5.33 -13.00 -1.79
CA ALA A 50 -5.24 -11.54 -1.74
C ALA A 50 -4.45 -11.01 -2.93
N VAL A 51 -4.60 -9.71 -3.21
CA VAL A 51 -3.78 -8.93 -4.15
C VAL A 51 -3.13 -7.79 -3.39
N VAL A 52 -1.81 -7.65 -3.51
CA VAL A 52 -1.05 -6.54 -2.94
C VAL A 52 -0.34 -5.79 -4.06
N ILE A 53 -0.63 -4.49 -4.19
CA ILE A 53 0.10 -3.59 -5.10
C ILE A 53 1.00 -2.69 -4.26
N PHE A 54 2.29 -2.79 -4.50
CA PHE A 54 3.32 -2.07 -3.74
C PHE A 54 3.55 -0.65 -4.26
N GLY A 55 4.43 0.08 -3.57
CA GLY A 55 4.93 1.36 -4.00
C GLY A 55 5.83 1.28 -5.25
N GLY A 56 6.00 2.40 -5.93
CA GLY A 56 6.84 2.52 -7.11
C GLY A 56 7.25 3.96 -7.39
N PRO A 57 8.24 4.19 -8.27
CA PRO A 57 8.69 5.54 -8.61
C PRO A 57 7.79 6.26 -9.63
N MET A 58 6.83 5.55 -10.24
CA MET A 58 5.87 6.07 -11.22
C MET A 58 4.78 6.89 -10.50
N SER A 59 3.99 7.62 -11.28
CA SER A 59 2.73 8.20 -10.83
C SER A 59 1.55 7.30 -11.22
N ALA A 60 0.52 7.25 -10.40
CA ALA A 60 -0.76 6.64 -10.77
C ALA A 60 -1.43 7.38 -11.96
N ASN A 61 -0.93 8.57 -12.32
CA ASN A 61 -1.37 9.35 -13.48
C ASN A 61 -0.64 8.98 -14.77
N ASP A 62 0.41 8.15 -14.71
CA ASP A 62 1.20 7.74 -15.87
C ASP A 62 0.47 6.67 -16.72
N CYS A 63 -0.82 6.91 -17.03
CA CYS A 63 -1.66 5.97 -17.81
C CYS A 63 -1.14 5.72 -19.25
N TRP A 64 -0.19 6.53 -19.72
CA TRP A 64 0.56 6.30 -20.96
C TRP A 64 1.60 5.17 -20.83
N MET A 65 2.04 4.84 -19.61
CA MET A 65 2.92 3.70 -19.35
C MET A 65 2.12 2.39 -19.39
N PRO A 66 2.50 1.42 -20.24
CA PRO A 66 1.72 0.17 -20.36
C PRO A 66 1.54 -0.57 -19.03
N GLY A 67 2.55 -0.58 -18.16
CA GLY A 67 2.46 -1.25 -16.85
C GLY A 67 1.42 -0.61 -15.93
N ILE A 68 1.43 0.72 -15.79
CA ILE A 68 0.44 1.44 -14.97
C ILE A 68 -0.98 1.29 -15.56
N LYS A 69 -1.09 1.37 -16.91
CA LYS A 69 -2.38 1.13 -17.57
C LYS A 69 -2.92 -0.27 -17.27
N LYS A 70 -2.09 -1.33 -17.36
CA LYS A 70 -2.48 -2.70 -17.01
C LYS A 70 -3.03 -2.78 -15.58
N GLU A 71 -2.41 -2.11 -14.62
CA GLU A 71 -2.86 -2.12 -13.23
C GLU A 71 -4.18 -1.36 -13.06
N LEU A 72 -4.36 -0.20 -13.70
CA LEU A 72 -5.61 0.54 -13.71
C LEU A 72 -6.78 -0.26 -14.31
N ASP A 73 -6.51 -1.06 -15.36
CA ASP A 73 -7.49 -1.94 -16.00
C ASP A 73 -7.75 -3.23 -15.17
N PHE A 74 -6.78 -3.66 -14.37
CA PHE A 74 -6.84 -4.90 -13.58
C PHE A 74 -7.58 -4.72 -12.25
N VAL A 75 -7.33 -3.63 -11.52
CA VAL A 75 -7.90 -3.40 -10.18
C VAL A 75 -9.43 -3.49 -10.16
N PRO A 76 -10.20 -2.95 -11.15
CA PRO A 76 -11.64 -3.12 -11.20
C PRO A 76 -12.11 -4.59 -11.19
N ARG A 77 -11.33 -5.48 -11.81
CA ARG A 77 -11.63 -6.93 -11.85
C ARG A 77 -11.43 -7.56 -10.47
N VAL A 78 -10.35 -7.19 -9.75
CA VAL A 78 -10.09 -7.62 -8.37
C VAL A 78 -11.20 -7.17 -7.44
N LEU A 79 -11.63 -5.91 -7.56
CA LEU A 79 -12.73 -5.37 -6.76
C LEU A 79 -14.07 -6.06 -7.05
N LYS A 80 -14.38 -6.34 -8.32
CA LYS A 80 -15.58 -7.09 -8.73
C LYS A 80 -15.57 -8.51 -8.18
N ALA A 81 -14.41 -9.16 -8.15
CA ALA A 81 -14.23 -10.51 -7.59
C ALA A 81 -14.22 -10.51 -6.05
N LYS A 82 -14.25 -9.33 -5.39
CA LYS A 82 -14.21 -9.15 -3.93
C LYS A 82 -12.99 -9.83 -3.28
N ILE A 83 -11.86 -9.89 -4.00
CA ILE A 83 -10.62 -10.42 -3.45
C ILE A 83 -10.03 -9.37 -2.50
N PRO A 84 -9.57 -9.75 -1.29
CA PRO A 84 -8.87 -8.85 -0.39
C PRO A 84 -7.74 -8.11 -1.11
N PHE A 85 -7.76 -6.78 -1.02
CA PHE A 85 -6.84 -5.91 -1.75
C PHE A 85 -6.09 -4.97 -0.79
N LEU A 86 -4.78 -4.90 -0.95
CA LEU A 86 -3.92 -3.96 -0.23
C LEU A 86 -3.13 -3.12 -1.23
N GLY A 87 -3.39 -1.83 -1.27
CA GLY A 87 -2.62 -0.86 -2.05
C GLY A 87 -1.69 -0.05 -1.15
N LEU A 88 -0.38 -0.13 -1.39
CA LEU A 88 0.65 0.57 -0.63
C LEU A 88 1.25 1.70 -1.48
N CYS A 89 1.21 2.93 -1.00
CA CYS A 89 1.70 4.13 -1.68
C CYS A 89 1.15 4.24 -3.12
N LEU A 90 1.93 3.93 -4.16
CA LEU A 90 1.45 3.91 -5.55
C LEU A 90 0.24 2.97 -5.72
N GLY A 91 0.26 1.78 -5.09
CA GLY A 91 -0.89 0.86 -5.13
C GLY A 91 -2.16 1.44 -4.51
N GLY A 92 -2.03 2.22 -3.44
CA GLY A 92 -3.13 2.97 -2.83
C GLY A 92 -3.64 4.10 -3.74
N GLN A 93 -2.72 4.79 -4.42
CA GLN A 93 -3.03 5.83 -5.41
C GLN A 93 -3.75 5.24 -6.64
N ILE A 94 -3.33 4.06 -7.12
CA ILE A 94 -4.02 3.34 -8.21
C ILE A 94 -5.45 2.98 -7.80
N LEU A 95 -5.65 2.46 -6.58
CA LEU A 95 -6.99 2.18 -6.07
C LEU A 95 -7.86 3.45 -6.01
N ALA A 96 -7.30 4.56 -5.51
CA ALA A 96 -8.02 5.84 -5.46
C ALA A 96 -8.45 6.30 -6.86
N ARG A 97 -7.56 6.24 -7.85
CA ARG A 97 -7.84 6.57 -9.25
C ARG A 97 -8.93 5.70 -9.86
N VAL A 98 -8.87 4.38 -9.64
CA VAL A 98 -9.89 3.43 -10.11
C VAL A 98 -11.26 3.75 -9.51
N LEU A 99 -11.31 4.24 -8.30
CA LEU A 99 -12.54 4.66 -7.61
C LEU A 99 -12.95 6.11 -7.90
N GLY A 100 -12.27 6.80 -8.85
CA GLY A 100 -12.63 8.13 -9.34
C GLY A 100 -12.09 9.30 -8.53
N ALA A 101 -11.12 9.07 -7.65
CA ALA A 101 -10.46 10.14 -6.90
C ALA A 101 -9.19 10.64 -7.57
N ASP A 102 -8.78 11.87 -7.25
CA ASP A 102 -7.56 12.48 -7.76
C ASP A 102 -6.32 12.00 -7.01
N VAL A 103 -5.21 11.94 -7.74
CA VAL A 103 -3.85 11.77 -7.21
C VAL A 103 -3.04 12.98 -7.67
N LYS A 104 -2.44 13.71 -6.72
CA LYS A 104 -1.75 14.97 -7.02
C LYS A 104 -0.58 15.24 -6.09
N PRO A 105 0.42 16.01 -6.53
CA PRO A 105 1.48 16.54 -5.67
C PRO A 105 0.91 17.56 -4.70
N HIS A 106 1.63 17.81 -3.60
CA HIS A 106 1.33 18.91 -2.70
C HIS A 106 1.50 20.27 -3.40
N ALA A 107 0.58 21.20 -3.17
CA ALA A 107 0.59 22.51 -3.84
C ALA A 107 1.89 23.28 -3.64
N ASP A 108 2.47 23.24 -2.44
CA ASP A 108 3.73 23.90 -2.11
C ASP A 108 4.96 23.03 -2.36
N GLY A 109 4.83 21.92 -3.08
CA GLY A 109 5.92 21.02 -3.42
C GLY A 109 6.49 20.20 -2.28
N HIS A 110 5.79 20.12 -1.13
CA HIS A 110 6.17 19.23 -0.02
C HIS A 110 6.13 17.76 -0.44
N ILE A 111 6.96 16.98 0.22
CA ILE A 111 6.94 15.52 0.16
C ILE A 111 6.84 14.95 1.57
N GLU A 112 6.46 13.70 1.71
CA GLU A 112 6.69 12.98 2.96
C GLU A 112 7.77 11.92 2.74
N SER A 113 8.83 12.01 3.56
CA SER A 113 9.98 11.11 3.51
C SER A 113 10.54 10.93 4.92
N GLY A 114 10.45 9.72 5.46
CA GLY A 114 10.80 9.39 6.83
C GLY A 114 9.60 8.90 7.65
N TYR A 115 9.72 8.88 8.96
CA TYR A 115 8.64 8.43 9.86
C TYR A 115 7.77 9.61 10.27
N THR A 116 6.48 9.56 9.93
CA THR A 116 5.52 10.60 10.29
C THR A 116 4.33 10.01 11.06
N ARG A 117 3.70 10.86 11.85
CA ARG A 117 2.47 10.52 12.54
C ARG A 117 1.30 10.60 11.57
N ILE A 118 0.40 9.64 11.66
CA ILE A 118 -0.93 9.69 11.09
C ILE A 118 -1.97 9.79 12.21
N TYR A 119 -3.15 10.29 11.87
CA TYR A 119 -4.24 10.51 12.82
C TYR A 119 -5.43 9.66 12.40
N PRO A 120 -5.75 8.58 13.15
CA PRO A 120 -6.94 7.78 12.88
C PRO A 120 -8.21 8.64 12.96
N THR A 121 -9.09 8.50 11.97
CA THR A 121 -10.44 9.04 12.05
C THR A 121 -11.29 8.22 13.03
N GLU A 122 -12.53 8.64 13.30
CA GLU A 122 -13.45 7.82 14.11
C GLU A 122 -13.62 6.41 13.54
N ALA A 123 -13.77 6.29 12.21
CA ALA A 123 -13.86 5.01 11.50
C ALA A 123 -12.55 4.23 11.47
N GLY A 124 -11.44 4.90 11.73
CA GLY A 124 -10.09 4.33 11.68
C GLY A 124 -9.56 3.86 13.03
N LYS A 125 -10.19 4.16 14.14
CA LYS A 125 -9.67 3.88 15.49
C LYS A 125 -9.21 2.43 15.65
N ASP A 126 -10.02 1.48 15.25
CA ASP A 126 -9.72 0.06 15.38
C ASP A 126 -8.66 -0.45 14.39
N TRP A 127 -8.30 0.34 13.38
CA TRP A 127 -7.29 -0.01 12.38
C TRP A 127 -5.86 0.33 12.84
N PHE A 128 -5.71 1.23 13.82
CA PHE A 128 -4.43 1.80 14.20
C PHE A 128 -4.15 1.71 15.70
N LEU A 129 -4.62 0.64 16.35
CA LEU A 129 -4.40 0.41 17.78
C LEU A 129 -2.91 0.19 18.11
N ASP A 130 -2.18 -0.49 17.20
CA ASP A 130 -0.80 -0.90 17.44
C ASP A 130 0.21 0.20 17.06
N SER A 131 -0.06 0.95 15.99
CA SER A 131 0.80 2.04 15.54
C SER A 131 0.02 3.16 14.89
N ASN A 132 0.50 4.39 15.10
CA ASN A 132 0.07 5.59 14.39
C ASN A 132 1.27 6.39 13.83
N ILE A 133 2.45 5.76 13.75
CA ILE A 133 3.64 6.32 13.12
C ILE A 133 4.09 5.31 12.08
N PHE A 134 4.22 5.79 10.82
CA PHE A 134 4.59 4.95 9.68
C PHE A 134 5.65 5.62 8.82
N TYR A 135 6.36 4.79 8.05
CA TYR A 135 7.35 5.25 7.10
C TYR A 135 6.70 5.80 5.84
N GLN A 136 7.13 6.98 5.42
CA GLN A 136 6.67 7.68 4.24
C GLN A 136 7.80 7.80 3.21
N TRP A 137 7.46 7.69 1.92
CA TRP A 137 8.39 7.91 0.83
C TRP A 137 7.64 8.27 -0.45
N HIS A 138 6.92 9.40 -0.44
CA HIS A 138 6.08 9.81 -1.56
C HIS A 138 6.09 11.32 -1.80
N ARG A 139 5.72 11.72 -3.01
CA ARG A 139 5.62 13.10 -3.49
C ARG A 139 4.21 13.49 -3.95
N GLU A 140 3.35 12.48 -4.12
CA GLU A 140 1.96 12.62 -4.49
C GLU A 140 1.11 11.92 -3.43
N GLY A 141 -0.08 12.42 -3.23
CA GLY A 141 -1.10 11.83 -2.36
C GLY A 141 -2.41 11.66 -3.10
N PHE A 142 -3.27 10.83 -2.58
CA PHE A 142 -4.61 10.61 -3.12
C PHE A 142 -5.67 11.41 -2.35
N ASP A 143 -6.74 11.81 -3.03
CA ASP A 143 -7.99 12.17 -2.38
C ASP A 143 -8.76 10.90 -2.02
N THR A 144 -9.56 10.94 -0.95
CA THR A 144 -10.41 9.80 -0.59
C THR A 144 -11.59 9.69 -1.57
N PRO A 145 -11.79 8.54 -2.24
CA PRO A 145 -12.95 8.35 -3.09
C PRO A 145 -14.26 8.53 -2.33
N SER A 146 -15.27 9.13 -2.94
CA SER A 146 -16.59 9.38 -2.32
C SER A 146 -17.32 8.09 -1.87
N THR A 147 -16.95 6.96 -2.46
CA THR A 147 -17.48 5.62 -2.14
C THR A 147 -16.67 4.89 -1.08
N ALA A 148 -15.56 5.48 -0.59
CA ALA A 148 -14.67 4.89 0.39
C ALA A 148 -14.75 5.62 1.74
N THR A 149 -14.27 4.97 2.79
CA THR A 149 -14.22 5.54 4.13
C THR A 149 -12.78 5.92 4.47
N LEU A 150 -12.52 7.20 4.71
CA LEU A 150 -11.24 7.69 5.23
C LEU A 150 -11.01 7.15 6.64
N ILE A 151 -9.90 6.46 6.87
CA ILE A 151 -9.57 5.87 8.17
C ILE A 151 -8.34 6.50 8.83
N ALA A 152 -7.51 7.26 8.10
CA ALA A 152 -6.40 8.01 8.68
C ALA A 152 -6.11 9.29 7.88
N THR A 153 -5.73 10.35 8.60
CA THR A 153 -5.28 11.64 8.05
C THR A 153 -3.81 11.91 8.41
N GLY A 154 -3.21 12.92 7.78
CA GLY A 154 -1.85 13.37 8.06
C GLY A 154 -1.71 14.89 7.96
N ASP A 155 -0.57 15.42 8.39
CA ASP A 155 -0.32 16.86 8.45
C ASP A 155 0.01 17.47 7.07
N ILE A 156 0.85 16.81 6.28
CA ILE A 156 1.29 17.31 4.96
C ILE A 156 0.32 16.84 3.87
N PHE A 157 0.05 15.54 3.83
CA PHE A 157 -0.95 14.96 2.94
C PHE A 157 -2.17 14.53 3.78
N PRO A 158 -3.34 15.15 3.55
CA PRO A 158 -4.49 14.99 4.45
C PRO A 158 -5.09 13.59 4.43
N ASN A 159 -4.91 12.81 3.35
CA ASN A 159 -5.45 11.47 3.23
C ASN A 159 -4.32 10.42 3.31
N GLN A 160 -4.31 9.64 4.37
CA GLN A 160 -3.24 8.68 4.63
C GLN A 160 -3.66 7.22 4.47
N ALA A 161 -4.94 6.91 4.73
CA ALA A 161 -5.49 5.59 4.48
C ALA A 161 -7.00 5.63 4.33
N PHE A 162 -7.54 4.80 3.45
CA PHE A 162 -8.98 4.58 3.31
C PHE A 162 -9.33 3.11 3.10
N VAL A 163 -10.59 2.76 3.36
CA VAL A 163 -11.15 1.42 3.12
C VAL A 163 -12.31 1.52 2.15
N TYR A 164 -12.34 0.64 1.17
CA TYR A 164 -13.44 0.46 0.24
C TYR A 164 -14.06 -0.93 0.42
N ASN A 165 -15.40 -0.99 0.61
CA ASN A 165 -16.18 -2.23 0.76
C ASN A 165 -15.61 -3.24 1.79
N LYS A 166 -14.92 -2.76 2.83
CA LYS A 166 -14.31 -3.53 3.92
C LYS A 166 -13.12 -4.44 3.52
N TYR A 167 -12.95 -4.82 2.25
CA TYR A 167 -11.92 -5.75 1.78
C TYR A 167 -10.81 -5.12 0.95
N ALA A 168 -10.93 -3.85 0.55
CA ALA A 168 -9.88 -3.15 -0.16
C ALA A 168 -9.37 -1.98 0.69
N ILE A 169 -8.07 -1.95 0.94
CA ILE A 169 -7.40 -0.98 1.80
C ILE A 169 -6.34 -0.27 0.97
N ALA A 170 -6.31 1.05 1.06
CA ALA A 170 -5.23 1.89 0.56
C ALA A 170 -4.50 2.55 1.72
N THR A 171 -3.17 2.54 1.67
CA THR A 171 -2.31 3.34 2.53
C THR A 171 -1.38 4.21 1.69
N GLN A 172 -1.10 5.43 2.13
CA GLN A 172 -0.10 6.28 1.51
C GLN A 172 1.31 5.92 2.00
N PHE A 173 1.40 5.40 3.21
CA PHE A 173 2.63 5.00 3.89
C PHE A 173 3.06 3.56 3.54
N HIS A 174 4.28 3.21 3.96
CA HIS A 174 4.98 1.97 3.67
C HIS A 174 5.14 1.07 4.91
N PRO A 175 4.16 0.25 5.27
CA PRO A 175 4.28 -0.70 6.38
C PRO A 175 5.19 -1.88 6.04
N GLU A 176 5.51 -2.08 4.76
CA GLU A 176 6.41 -3.12 4.27
C GLU A 176 7.88 -2.79 4.44
N ILE A 177 8.20 -1.55 4.86
CA ILE A 177 9.58 -1.07 4.90
C ILE A 177 10.47 -1.95 5.79
N THR A 178 11.69 -2.23 5.34
CA THR A 178 12.73 -2.88 6.10
C THR A 178 13.95 -1.98 6.24
N ARG A 179 14.86 -2.31 7.16
CA ARG A 179 16.10 -1.54 7.32
C ARG A 179 16.91 -1.47 6.04
N ASP A 180 17.07 -2.58 5.33
CA ASP A 180 17.77 -2.64 4.04
C ASP A 180 17.10 -1.79 2.97
N MET A 181 15.76 -1.71 2.97
CA MET A 181 15.02 -0.83 2.06
C MET A 181 15.29 0.65 2.39
N ILE A 182 15.30 1.03 3.67
CA ILE A 182 15.65 2.38 4.10
C ILE A 182 17.04 2.77 3.62
N ASP A 183 18.02 1.91 3.82
CA ASP A 183 19.42 2.17 3.41
C ASP A 183 19.49 2.36 1.89
N ARG A 184 18.86 1.50 1.11
CA ARG A 184 18.80 1.62 -0.36
C ARG A 184 18.07 2.86 -0.83
N TRP A 185 16.89 3.15 -0.28
CA TRP A 185 16.05 4.27 -0.72
C TRP A 185 16.68 5.61 -0.38
N THR A 186 17.23 5.75 0.82
CA THR A 186 17.91 6.99 1.23
C THR A 186 19.25 7.21 0.52
N MET A 187 19.92 6.13 0.06
CA MET A 187 21.13 6.22 -0.76
C MET A 187 20.79 6.66 -2.20
N HIS A 188 19.90 5.94 -2.88
CA HIS A 188 19.55 6.23 -4.28
C HIS A 188 18.69 7.49 -4.42
N GLY A 189 17.87 7.79 -3.43
CA GLY A 189 17.00 8.97 -3.37
C GLY A 189 17.54 10.10 -2.51
N ALA A 190 18.86 10.20 -2.27
CA ALA A 190 19.47 11.20 -1.41
C ALA A 190 19.08 12.65 -1.80
N HIS A 191 18.90 12.92 -3.09
CA HIS A 191 18.44 14.22 -3.59
C HIS A 191 17.04 14.63 -3.09
N ARG A 192 16.20 13.66 -2.70
CA ARG A 192 14.87 13.92 -2.13
C ARG A 192 14.95 14.43 -0.69
N LEU A 193 15.99 14.05 0.07
CA LEU A 193 16.12 14.39 1.49
C LEU A 193 16.33 15.90 1.74
N ASN A 194 16.59 16.68 0.69
CA ASN A 194 16.71 18.13 0.75
C ASN A 194 15.39 18.86 0.43
N ARG A 195 14.31 18.14 0.15
CA ARG A 195 13.01 18.76 -0.18
C ARG A 195 12.22 19.08 1.09
N PRO A 196 11.33 20.10 1.03
CA PRO A 196 10.39 20.40 2.13
C PRO A 196 9.57 19.15 2.52
N GLY A 197 9.47 18.87 3.82
CA GLY A 197 8.76 17.72 4.35
C GLY A 197 9.60 16.43 4.44
N ALA A 198 10.84 16.41 3.91
CA ALA A 198 11.74 15.28 4.04
C ALA A 198 12.53 15.33 5.37
N GLN A 199 12.72 14.17 5.98
CA GLN A 199 13.60 14.01 7.13
C GLN A 199 15.04 13.65 6.67
N PRO A 200 16.07 14.02 7.44
CA PRO A 200 17.45 13.61 7.15
C PRO A 200 17.60 12.09 7.35
N ARG A 201 18.54 11.47 6.60
CA ARG A 201 18.75 10.00 6.61
C ARG A 201 18.84 9.41 8.02
N GLN A 202 19.49 10.09 8.94
CA GLN A 202 19.65 9.61 10.32
C GLN A 202 18.30 9.45 11.04
N ALA A 203 17.31 10.30 10.74
CA ALA A 203 15.97 10.19 11.31
C ALA A 203 15.22 8.95 10.79
N HIS A 204 15.43 8.56 9.52
CA HIS A 204 14.87 7.32 8.99
C HIS A 204 15.40 6.10 9.72
N ILE A 205 16.71 6.05 9.97
CA ILE A 205 17.38 4.94 10.69
C ILE A 205 16.85 4.84 12.13
N LYS A 206 16.85 5.98 12.84
CA LYS A 206 16.35 6.06 14.20
C LYS A 206 14.85 5.71 14.28
N GLY A 207 14.07 6.14 13.30
CA GLY A 207 12.64 5.80 13.23
C GLY A 207 12.41 4.30 13.07
N TRP A 208 13.24 3.60 12.27
CA TRP A 208 13.21 2.14 12.20
C TRP A 208 13.44 1.49 13.57
N GLU A 209 14.48 1.90 14.27
CA GLU A 209 14.81 1.37 15.60
C GLU A 209 13.70 1.59 16.63
N LEU A 210 12.94 2.69 16.50
CA LEU A 210 11.90 3.05 17.46
C LEU A 210 10.52 2.45 17.13
N PHE A 211 10.19 2.26 15.84
CA PHE A 211 8.81 2.02 15.43
C PHE A 211 8.59 0.70 14.69
N SER A 212 9.64 -0.03 14.27
CA SER A 212 9.49 -1.25 13.47
C SER A 212 8.67 -2.33 14.16
N GLU A 213 8.83 -2.53 15.46
CA GLU A 213 8.06 -3.51 16.24
C GLU A 213 6.56 -3.19 16.26
N ARG A 214 6.20 -1.92 16.42
CA ARG A 214 4.78 -1.51 16.39
C ARG A 214 4.16 -1.63 15.02
N ILE A 215 4.95 -1.38 13.97
CA ILE A 215 4.52 -1.57 12.58
C ILE A 215 4.34 -3.07 12.29
N ASP A 216 5.18 -3.94 12.86
CA ASP A 216 5.00 -5.41 12.80
C ASP A 216 3.66 -5.82 13.40
N LEU A 217 3.35 -5.39 14.60
CA LEU A 217 2.07 -5.68 15.26
C LEU A 217 0.89 -5.19 14.42
N TRP A 218 0.97 -3.97 13.88
CA TRP A 218 -0.05 -3.43 12.96
C TRP A 218 -0.22 -4.30 11.73
N GLY A 219 0.88 -4.72 11.09
CA GLY A 219 0.86 -5.61 9.93
C GLY A 219 0.18 -6.96 10.23
N ARG A 220 0.45 -7.55 11.39
CA ARG A 220 -0.22 -8.78 11.86
C ARG A 220 -1.72 -8.59 12.02
N SER A 221 -2.14 -7.53 12.70
CA SER A 221 -3.54 -7.16 12.88
C SER A 221 -4.24 -6.92 11.54
N LEU A 222 -3.56 -6.26 10.59
CA LEU A 222 -4.07 -6.05 9.23
C LEU A 222 -4.34 -7.40 8.51
N LEU A 223 -3.37 -8.32 8.50
CA LEU A 223 -3.50 -9.59 7.81
C LEU A 223 -4.56 -10.51 8.47
N ASP A 224 -4.75 -10.41 9.76
CA ASP A 224 -5.82 -11.14 10.45
C ASP A 224 -7.21 -10.65 9.99
N ARG A 225 -7.36 -9.33 9.74
CA ARG A 225 -8.59 -8.79 9.11
C ARG A 225 -8.78 -9.32 7.69
N PHE A 226 -7.73 -9.43 6.87
CA PHE A 226 -7.84 -10.03 5.53
C PHE A 226 -8.31 -11.48 5.56
N LYS A 227 -7.86 -12.29 6.51
CA LYS A 227 -8.32 -13.67 6.70
C LYS A 227 -9.82 -13.72 6.99
N LEU A 228 -10.33 -12.80 7.81
CA LEU A 228 -11.76 -12.68 8.11
C LEU A 228 -12.57 -12.30 6.87
N PHE A 229 -12.09 -11.40 6.01
CA PHE A 229 -12.76 -11.01 4.77
C PHE A 229 -12.88 -12.19 3.80
N GLY A 230 -11.80 -12.94 3.58
CA GLY A 230 -11.80 -14.12 2.70
C GLY A 230 -12.77 -15.23 3.15
N SER A 231 -13.04 -15.37 4.44
CA SER A 231 -14.02 -16.31 4.97
C SER A 231 -15.47 -15.84 4.79
N GLN A 232 -15.74 -14.53 4.86
CA GLN A 232 -17.09 -13.98 4.68
C GLN A 232 -17.55 -14.00 3.22
N VAL A 233 -16.64 -13.80 2.25
CA VAL A 233 -16.97 -13.84 0.82
C VAL A 233 -17.46 -15.25 0.38
N LYS A 234 -16.96 -16.31 1.00
CA LYS A 234 -17.37 -17.70 0.69
C LYS A 234 -18.76 -18.05 1.19
N VAL A 235 -19.27 -17.40 2.24
CA VAL A 235 -20.62 -17.66 2.79
C VAL A 235 -21.71 -17.02 1.92
N THR A 236 -21.45 -15.87 1.29
CA THR A 236 -22.43 -15.16 0.45
C THR A 236 -22.47 -15.63 -1.01
N ALA A 237 -21.57 -16.51 -1.43
CA ALA A 237 -21.57 -17.09 -2.78
C ALA A 237 -22.39 -18.40 -2.89
N ASN A 238 -22.93 -18.90 -1.76
CA ASN A 238 -23.76 -20.11 -1.69
C ASN A 238 -25.24 -19.82 -1.37
N ASP A 239 -25.65 -18.56 -1.35
CA ASP A 239 -27.04 -18.09 -1.28
C ASP A 239 -27.44 -17.49 -2.64
#